data_ac004da1e93f79abfdd0a2f3dddc0351
#
_entry.id   ac004da1e93f79abfdd0a2f3dddc0351
#
_cell.length_a   1.000
_cell.length_b   1.000
_cell.length_c   1.000
_cell.angle_alpha   90.00
_cell.angle_beta   90.00
_cell.angle_gamma   90.00
#
_symmetry.space_group_name_H-M   'P 1'
#
loop_
_entity.id
_entity.type
_entity.pdbx_description
1 polymer ?
#
loop_
_entity_poly.entity_id
_entity_poly.type
_entity_poly.pdbx_seq_one_letter_code
_entity_poly.pdbx_strand_id
1 'polypeptide(L)'
;HHRFKLKMHADEIVPFGGAELAASLKCVSADHLLHISDTGIKRLARAGVVATLLPLTAFSLNEPYAPARKMIDAGCAVALASDLNPGSCFSASIPMMIALACIYMKMSPEEAVTALTIMEPQLWDVPPRLEVSAWENVRT
;
A
#
# COMPACT_ATOMS: atom_id res chain seq x y z
N HIS A 1 -3.88 -4.41 -29.31
CA HIS A 1 -2.88 -4.69 -28.26
C HIS A 1 -3.45 -4.27 -26.92
N HIS A 2 -3.85 -5.24 -26.09
CA HIS A 2 -4.21 -4.97 -24.70
C HIS A 2 -2.91 -4.68 -23.94
N ARG A 3 -2.76 -3.45 -23.42
CA ARG A 3 -1.67 -3.09 -22.50
C ARG A 3 -2.10 -3.48 -21.09
N PHE A 4 -1.69 -4.65 -20.62
CA PHE A 4 -1.87 -5.01 -19.21
C PHE A 4 -0.99 -4.14 -18.32
N LYS A 5 -1.55 -3.71 -17.20
CA LYS A 5 -0.79 -3.06 -16.13
C LYS A 5 -0.23 -4.11 -15.20
N LEU A 6 1.02 -3.93 -14.78
CA LEU A 6 1.69 -4.86 -13.88
C LEU A 6 1.36 -4.53 -12.43
N LYS A 7 1.08 -5.55 -11.64
CA LYS A 7 1.00 -5.51 -10.17
C LYS A 7 1.93 -6.59 -9.63
N MET A 8 2.46 -6.41 -8.42
CA MET A 8 3.42 -7.35 -7.87
C MET A 8 3.23 -7.52 -6.36
N HIS A 9 3.10 -8.77 -5.87
CA HIS A 9 3.33 -9.09 -4.47
C HIS A 9 4.82 -8.99 -4.21
N ALA A 10 5.23 -8.17 -3.25
CA ALA A 10 6.63 -7.81 -3.05
C ALA A 10 7.01 -7.80 -1.56
N ASP A 11 8.16 -8.39 -1.25
CA ASP A 11 8.75 -8.37 0.09
C ASP A 11 7.76 -8.73 1.21
N GLU A 12 6.90 -9.73 0.95
CA GLU A 12 5.86 -10.20 1.88
C GLU A 12 6.45 -11.06 2.98
N ILE A 13 7.18 -12.12 2.63
CA ILE A 13 7.67 -13.12 3.59
C ILE A 13 9.14 -12.86 3.96
N VAL A 14 9.93 -12.41 2.98
CA VAL A 14 11.36 -12.11 3.16
C VAL A 14 11.75 -10.88 2.36
N PRO A 15 12.79 -10.14 2.79
CA PRO A 15 13.32 -9.03 2.01
C PRO A 15 14.08 -9.58 0.79
N PHE A 16 13.46 -9.52 -0.39
CA PHE A 16 14.01 -10.07 -1.64
C PHE A 16 14.26 -9.03 -2.72
N GLY A 17 13.99 -7.76 -2.46
CA GLY A 17 14.12 -6.67 -3.43
C GLY A 17 12.95 -6.60 -4.42
N GLY A 18 11.79 -7.13 -4.03
CA GLY A 18 10.57 -7.09 -4.82
C GLY A 18 10.08 -5.67 -5.09
N ALA A 19 10.20 -4.78 -4.12
CA ALA A 19 9.86 -3.37 -4.27
C ALA A 19 10.74 -2.66 -5.29
N GLU A 20 12.05 -2.93 -5.28
CA GLU A 20 12.99 -2.39 -6.26
C GLU A 20 12.69 -2.87 -7.67
N LEU A 21 12.32 -4.15 -7.80
CA LEU A 21 11.90 -4.73 -9.09
C LEU A 21 10.59 -4.09 -9.58
N ALA A 22 9.57 -3.98 -8.70
CA ALA A 22 8.31 -3.33 -9.03
C ALA A 22 8.51 -1.89 -9.53
N ALA A 23 9.39 -1.12 -8.87
CA ALA A 23 9.76 0.22 -9.30
C ALA A 23 10.44 0.23 -10.68
N SER A 24 11.37 -0.70 -10.93
CA SER A 24 12.09 -0.79 -12.22
C SER A 24 11.18 -1.15 -13.38
N LEU A 25 10.17 -2.00 -13.14
CA LEU A 25 9.16 -2.41 -14.11
C LEU A 25 8.02 -1.41 -14.27
N LYS A 26 8.01 -0.34 -13.44
CA LYS A 26 6.93 0.65 -13.39
C LYS A 26 5.56 -0.01 -13.17
N CYS A 27 5.51 -0.93 -12.22
CA CYS A 27 4.24 -1.52 -11.80
C CYS A 27 3.26 -0.42 -11.35
N VAL A 28 1.95 -0.66 -11.47
CA VAL A 28 0.96 0.26 -10.93
C VAL A 28 0.89 0.16 -9.41
N SER A 29 1.11 -1.05 -8.86
CA SER A 29 1.24 -1.27 -7.42
C SER A 29 2.29 -2.33 -7.09
N ALA A 30 2.80 -2.22 -5.86
CA ALA A 30 3.53 -3.26 -5.15
C ALA A 30 2.77 -3.55 -3.87
N ASP A 31 2.42 -4.81 -3.64
CA ASP A 31 1.48 -5.21 -2.61
C ASP A 31 2.23 -5.90 -1.45
N HIS A 32 1.70 -5.86 -0.21
CA HIS A 32 2.22 -6.35 1.07
C HIS A 32 3.35 -5.50 1.66
N LEU A 33 4.57 -5.61 1.17
CA LEU A 33 5.73 -4.78 1.53
C LEU A 33 6.16 -4.85 3.03
N LEU A 34 5.90 -5.99 3.69
CA LEU A 34 6.18 -6.18 5.11
C LEU A 34 7.68 -6.01 5.42
N HIS A 35 8.52 -6.51 4.51
CA HIS A 35 9.98 -6.53 4.64
C HIS A 35 10.68 -5.59 3.64
N ILE A 36 10.01 -4.55 3.18
CA ILE A 36 10.57 -3.59 2.23
C ILE A 36 11.82 -2.90 2.78
N SER A 37 12.83 -2.73 1.93
CA SER A 37 14.04 -1.98 2.26
C SER A 37 13.83 -0.46 2.18
N ASP A 38 14.67 0.32 2.88
CA ASP A 38 14.66 1.79 2.73
C ASP A 38 14.99 2.24 1.29
N THR A 39 15.74 1.44 0.54
CA THR A 39 16.00 1.65 -0.89
C THR A 39 14.74 1.40 -1.71
N GLY A 40 14.01 0.32 -1.41
CA GLY A 40 12.74 -0.02 -2.04
C GLY A 40 11.72 1.09 -1.86
N ILE A 41 11.56 1.62 -0.64
CA ILE A 41 10.68 2.76 -0.35
C ILE A 41 11.00 3.96 -1.25
N LYS A 42 12.27 4.38 -1.30
CA LYS A 42 12.70 5.51 -2.13
C LYS A 42 12.47 5.28 -3.62
N ARG A 43 12.64 4.04 -4.09
CA ARG A 43 12.41 3.68 -5.50
C ARG A 43 10.93 3.68 -5.85
N LEU A 44 10.05 3.11 -5.00
CA LEU A 44 8.60 3.16 -5.21
C LEU A 44 8.11 4.61 -5.27
N ALA A 45 8.51 5.46 -4.31
CA ALA A 45 8.15 6.88 -4.29
C ALA A 45 8.54 7.60 -5.59
N ARG A 46 9.79 7.41 -6.05
CA ARG A 46 10.29 8.05 -7.29
C ARG A 46 9.60 7.53 -8.55
N ALA A 47 9.24 6.25 -8.57
CA ALA A 47 8.59 5.63 -9.72
C ALA A 47 7.08 5.87 -9.77
N GLY A 48 6.48 6.43 -8.71
CA GLY A 48 5.04 6.63 -8.58
C GLY A 48 4.26 5.31 -8.47
N VAL A 49 4.89 4.25 -7.96
CA VAL A 49 4.26 2.96 -7.73
C VAL A 49 3.47 3.02 -6.44
N VAL A 50 2.19 2.65 -6.46
CA VAL A 50 1.35 2.62 -5.27
C VAL A 50 1.78 1.47 -4.36
N ALA A 51 2.00 1.76 -3.09
CA ALA A 51 2.23 0.76 -2.06
C ALA A 51 0.87 0.30 -1.50
N THR A 52 0.41 -0.89 -1.90
CA THR A 52 -0.85 -1.46 -1.39
C THR A 52 -0.56 -2.32 -0.15
N LEU A 53 -0.97 -1.83 1.01
CA LEU A 53 -0.69 -2.47 2.28
C LEU A 53 -1.90 -3.27 2.77
N LEU A 54 -1.64 -4.44 3.35
CA LEU A 54 -2.64 -5.46 3.63
C LEU A 54 -2.62 -5.83 5.13
N PRO A 55 -3.06 -4.92 6.03
CA PRO A 55 -2.92 -5.11 7.46
C PRO A 55 -3.67 -6.31 8.03
N LEU A 56 -4.80 -6.70 7.41
CA LEU A 56 -5.54 -7.89 7.85
C LEU A 56 -4.80 -9.19 7.55
N THR A 57 -4.09 -9.26 6.42
CA THR A 57 -3.25 -10.40 6.07
C THR A 57 -2.06 -10.54 7.02
N ALA A 58 -1.35 -9.44 7.29
CA ALA A 58 -0.28 -9.43 8.27
C ALA A 58 -0.76 -9.87 9.67
N PHE A 59 -1.94 -9.38 10.10
CA PHE A 59 -2.56 -9.80 11.34
C PHE A 59 -2.90 -11.29 11.37
N SER A 60 -3.53 -11.81 10.31
CA SER A 60 -3.98 -13.20 10.23
C SER A 60 -2.83 -14.20 10.21
N LEU A 61 -1.72 -13.83 9.58
CA LEU A 61 -0.50 -14.64 9.50
C LEU A 61 0.46 -14.42 10.67
N ASN A 62 0.15 -13.49 11.59
CA ASN A 62 1.04 -13.08 12.69
C ASN A 62 2.42 -12.62 12.19
N GLU A 63 2.42 -11.89 11.07
CA GLU A 63 3.61 -11.31 10.45
C GLU A 63 3.82 -9.85 10.88
N PRO A 64 5.02 -9.28 10.71
CA PRO A 64 5.26 -7.85 10.95
C PRO A 64 4.41 -7.00 10.01
N TYR A 65 4.09 -5.77 10.46
CA TYR A 65 3.34 -4.83 9.62
C TYR A 65 4.28 -4.03 8.72
N ALA A 66 3.81 -3.75 7.51
CA ALA A 66 4.52 -2.88 6.58
C ALA A 66 4.78 -1.49 7.20
N PRO A 67 5.95 -0.86 6.96
CA PRO A 67 6.34 0.41 7.56
C PRO A 67 5.66 1.61 6.88
N ALA A 68 4.31 1.70 6.95
CA ALA A 68 3.53 2.71 6.26
C ALA A 68 3.98 4.15 6.58
N ARG A 69 4.29 4.45 7.85
CA ARG A 69 4.76 5.79 8.23
C ARG A 69 6.00 6.20 7.45
N LYS A 70 7.00 5.31 7.35
CA LYS A 70 8.21 5.58 6.56
C LYS A 70 7.93 5.78 5.08
N MET A 71 6.97 5.01 4.53
CA MET A 71 6.58 5.12 3.12
C MET A 71 5.90 6.47 2.85
N ILE A 72 4.95 6.88 3.70
CA ILE A 72 4.24 8.15 3.57
C ILE A 72 5.21 9.32 3.70
N ASP A 73 6.11 9.29 4.71
CA ASP A 73 7.12 10.33 4.91
C ASP A 73 8.12 10.43 3.76
N ALA A 74 8.36 9.32 3.04
CA ALA A 74 9.18 9.29 1.83
C ALA A 74 8.44 9.73 0.57
N GLY A 75 7.13 10.01 0.65
CA GLY A 75 6.29 10.44 -0.46
C GLY A 75 5.70 9.30 -1.30
N CYS A 76 5.66 8.06 -0.78
CA CYS A 76 4.92 6.99 -1.43
C CYS A 76 3.41 7.24 -1.37
N ALA A 77 2.72 6.99 -2.47
CA ALA A 77 1.28 6.80 -2.45
C ALA A 77 0.97 5.46 -1.78
N VAL A 78 0.14 5.49 -0.73
CA VAL A 78 -0.22 4.30 0.05
C VAL A 78 -1.70 4.00 -0.12
N ALA A 79 -2.04 2.76 -0.47
CA ALA A 79 -3.39 2.22 -0.47
C ALA A 79 -3.53 1.13 0.60
N LEU A 80 -4.73 0.94 1.12
CA LEU A 80 -5.08 -0.16 2.01
C LEU A 80 -6.12 -1.05 1.34
N ALA A 81 -5.96 -2.37 1.48
CA ALA A 81 -6.92 -3.35 0.99
C ALA A 81 -7.06 -4.52 1.97
N SER A 82 -8.15 -5.30 1.82
CA SER A 82 -8.45 -6.41 2.73
C SER A 82 -7.63 -7.65 2.44
N ASP A 83 -7.32 -7.89 1.17
CA ASP A 83 -6.77 -9.17 0.71
C ASP A 83 -7.61 -10.38 1.16
N LEU A 84 -8.95 -10.22 1.15
CA LEU A 84 -9.86 -11.30 1.55
C LEU A 84 -9.66 -12.52 0.66
N ASN A 85 -9.18 -13.61 1.25
CA ASN A 85 -8.97 -14.88 0.56
C ASN A 85 -8.98 -16.04 1.57
N PRO A 86 -9.27 -17.27 1.13
CA PRO A 86 -9.36 -18.43 2.03
C PRO A 86 -8.00 -18.96 2.54
N GLY A 87 -6.88 -18.46 2.05
CA GLY A 87 -5.54 -18.92 2.42
C GLY A 87 -4.89 -18.14 3.54
N SER A 88 -5.03 -16.82 3.54
CA SER A 88 -4.26 -15.93 4.42
C SER A 88 -5.07 -14.85 5.13
N CYS A 89 -6.31 -14.56 4.69
CA CYS A 89 -7.10 -13.50 5.31
C CYS A 89 -8.61 -13.78 5.20
N PHE A 90 -9.25 -14.06 6.33
CA PHE A 90 -10.68 -14.41 6.38
C PHE A 90 -11.59 -13.22 6.73
N SER A 91 -11.09 -11.99 6.71
CA SER A 91 -11.84 -10.80 7.10
C SER A 91 -11.72 -9.68 6.06
N ALA A 92 -12.83 -8.98 5.84
CA ALA A 92 -12.87 -7.73 5.07
C ALA A 92 -13.30 -6.54 5.95
N SER A 93 -13.04 -6.61 7.26
CA SER A 93 -13.49 -5.60 8.20
C SER A 93 -12.73 -4.27 8.00
N ILE A 94 -13.39 -3.29 7.40
CA ILE A 94 -12.84 -1.92 7.23
C ILE A 94 -12.49 -1.28 8.59
N PRO A 95 -13.34 -1.33 9.64
CA PRO A 95 -12.95 -0.78 10.92
C PRO A 95 -11.70 -1.41 11.52
N MET A 96 -11.52 -2.72 11.35
CA MET A 96 -10.31 -3.41 11.80
C MET A 96 -9.08 -3.00 10.99
N MET A 97 -9.20 -2.85 9.66
CA MET A 97 -8.09 -2.34 8.83
C MET A 97 -7.62 -0.97 9.29
N ILE A 98 -8.56 -0.04 9.55
CA ILE A 98 -8.24 1.30 10.04
C ILE A 98 -7.53 1.21 11.40
N ALA A 99 -8.05 0.40 12.33
CA ALA A 99 -7.44 0.24 13.65
C ALA A 99 -5.99 -0.30 13.56
N LEU A 100 -5.77 -1.34 12.76
CA LEU A 100 -4.43 -1.92 12.57
C LEU A 100 -3.47 -0.93 11.90
N ALA A 101 -3.94 -0.20 10.88
CA ALA A 101 -3.14 0.82 10.20
C ALA A 101 -2.74 1.95 11.15
N CYS A 102 -3.66 2.44 11.99
CA CYS A 102 -3.35 3.49 12.95
C CYS A 102 -2.43 3.00 14.08
N ILE A 103 -2.72 1.83 14.68
CA ILE A 103 -2.01 1.35 15.87
C ILE A 103 -0.62 0.82 15.52
N TYR A 104 -0.52 -0.05 14.51
CA TYR A 104 0.72 -0.76 14.20
C TYR A 104 1.52 -0.11 13.08
N MET A 105 0.85 0.44 12.06
CA MET A 105 1.53 1.03 10.91
C MET A 105 1.73 2.55 11.04
N LYS A 106 1.24 3.15 12.16
CA LYS A 106 1.43 4.57 12.53
C LYS A 106 0.85 5.55 11.51
N MET A 107 -0.23 5.17 10.86
CA MET A 107 -1.02 6.08 10.03
C MET A 107 -1.95 6.93 10.89
N SER A 108 -2.26 8.17 10.46
CA SER A 108 -3.37 8.90 11.06
C SER A 108 -4.72 8.31 10.60
N PRO A 109 -5.83 8.53 11.33
CA PRO A 109 -7.15 8.09 10.88
C PRO A 109 -7.52 8.64 9.48
N GLU A 110 -7.15 9.88 9.19
CA GLU A 110 -7.41 10.54 7.91
C GLU A 110 -6.60 9.88 6.79
N GLU A 111 -5.33 9.57 7.04
CA GLU A 111 -4.48 8.84 6.09
C GLU A 111 -5.03 7.44 5.81
N ALA A 112 -5.50 6.72 6.85
CA ALA A 112 -6.06 5.38 6.69
C ALA A 112 -7.36 5.41 5.88
N VAL A 113 -8.26 6.36 6.14
CA VAL A 113 -9.50 6.53 5.36
C VAL A 113 -9.19 6.91 3.92
N THR A 114 -8.25 7.82 3.70
CA THR A 114 -7.82 8.23 2.35
C THR A 114 -7.22 7.06 1.58
N ALA A 115 -6.38 6.25 2.22
CA ALA A 115 -5.76 5.07 1.61
C ALA A 115 -6.78 4.01 1.19
N LEU A 116 -7.89 3.88 1.93
CA LEU A 116 -8.98 2.95 1.62
C LEU A 116 -9.92 3.43 0.50
N THR A 117 -10.02 4.75 0.29
CA THR A 117 -11.09 5.31 -0.56
C THR A 117 -10.58 6.00 -1.81
N ILE A 118 -9.52 6.80 -1.71
CA ILE A 118 -9.03 7.64 -2.82
C ILE A 118 -7.94 6.94 -3.62
N MET A 119 -7.06 6.20 -2.94
CA MET A 119 -5.91 5.58 -3.60
C MET A 119 -6.25 4.27 -4.32
N GLU A 120 -7.26 3.53 -3.87
CA GLU A 120 -7.69 2.29 -4.51
C GLU A 120 -8.20 2.51 -5.96
N PRO A 121 -9.04 3.53 -6.26
CA PRO A 121 -9.48 3.79 -7.64
C PRO A 121 -8.37 4.06 -8.65
N GLN A 122 -7.23 4.61 -8.22
CA GLN A 122 -6.08 4.86 -9.10
C GLN A 122 -5.45 3.57 -9.64
N LEU A 123 -5.66 2.46 -8.94
CA LEU A 123 -5.17 1.14 -9.37
C LEU A 123 -5.99 0.55 -10.53
N TRP A 124 -7.22 1.04 -10.77
CA TRP A 124 -8.18 0.46 -11.70
C TRP A 124 -8.53 1.34 -12.90
N ASP A 125 -7.75 2.40 -13.21
CA ASP A 125 -8.08 3.38 -14.26
C ASP A 125 -9.43 4.09 -14.06
N VAL A 126 -9.96 4.10 -12.86
CA VAL A 126 -11.09 4.98 -12.55
C VAL A 126 -10.54 6.40 -12.49
N PRO A 127 -11.05 7.35 -13.33
CA PRO A 127 -10.54 8.70 -13.29
C PRO A 127 -10.66 9.25 -11.86
N PRO A 128 -9.59 9.85 -11.30
CA PRO A 128 -9.64 10.38 -9.95
C PRO A 128 -10.72 11.48 -9.91
N ARG A 129 -11.76 11.25 -9.13
CA ARG A 129 -12.76 12.30 -8.83
C ARG A 129 -12.23 13.37 -7.89
N LEU A 130 -11.03 13.12 -7.34
CA LEU A 130 -10.32 14.05 -6.44
C LEU A 130 -8.87 14.12 -6.90
N GLU A 131 -8.41 15.32 -7.19
CA GLU A 131 -7.03 15.58 -7.57
C GLU A 131 -6.06 15.23 -6.43
N VAL A 132 -4.81 14.91 -6.79
CA VAL A 132 -3.70 14.56 -5.87
C VAL A 132 -3.43 15.65 -4.82
N SER A 133 -3.97 16.86 -4.99
CA SER A 133 -4.02 17.92 -3.99
C SER A 133 -4.66 17.54 -2.65
N ALA A 134 -5.38 16.41 -2.58
CA ALA A 134 -5.96 15.92 -1.34
C ALA A 134 -4.89 15.55 -0.29
N TRP A 135 -3.70 15.10 -0.69
CA TRP A 135 -2.62 14.77 0.25
C TRP A 135 -1.91 16.00 0.83
N GLU A 136 -1.85 17.09 0.11
CA GLU A 136 -1.27 18.34 0.62
C GLU A 136 -2.14 18.97 1.69
N ASN A 137 -3.47 18.79 1.60
CA ASN A 137 -4.44 19.33 2.56
C ASN A 137 -4.56 18.50 3.85
N VAL A 138 -4.06 17.27 3.90
CA VAL A 138 -4.07 16.40 5.10
C VAL A 138 -2.85 16.68 6.00
N ARG A 139 -1.86 17.43 5.52
CA ARG A 139 -0.63 17.77 6.26
C ARG A 139 -0.66 19.15 6.94
N THR A 140 -1.72 19.91 6.77
CA THR A 140 -1.93 21.21 7.46
C THR A 140 -2.92 21.08 8.58
#